data_a51562be24a3a64aa94bef290606e6c7
#
_entry.id   a51562be24a3a64aa94bef290606e6c7
#
_cell.length_a   1.000
_cell.length_b   1.000
_cell.length_c   1.000
_cell.angle_alpha   90.00
_cell.angle_beta   90.00
_cell.angle_gamma   90.00
#
_symmetry.space_group_name_H-M   'P 1'
#
loop_
_entity.id
_entity.type
_entity.pdbx_description
1 polymer ?
#
loop_
_entity_poly.entity_id
_entity_poly.type
_entity_poly.pdbx_seq_one_letter_code
_entity_poly.pdbx_strand_id
1 'polypeptide(L)'
;NSNLLLYGYGSYGNSMWPSFSSTRLSLINRDIIWATAHIRGGMERGMKWWKEGKLLNKKNTFQDYISCAKFLIDKKYTSKKKIIGMGGSAGGLLMGAVVNEKPDLFLGMIMAVPFVDSLTTNLDHSLPLTIGEFDEFGNAKENKEHFEYIYSYAPYNNIKKMDYPNILITTSLSDNRVLFDEPLKFTAKLRDNKTDNNLLLLKTEMNAGHGGKSGRDGIIEEI
;
A
#
# COMPACT_ATOMS: atom_id res chain seq x y z
N ASN A 1 11.50 5.69 -22.12
CA ASN A 1 11.18 6.14 -20.75
C ASN A 1 9.67 6.38 -20.62
N SER A 2 8.89 5.31 -20.50
CA SER A 2 7.44 5.35 -20.34
C SER A 2 7.05 5.53 -18.87
N ASN A 3 5.83 6.00 -18.64
CA ASN A 3 5.22 5.90 -17.31
C ASN A 3 5.03 4.42 -16.97
N LEU A 4 5.16 4.09 -15.69
CA LEU A 4 5.06 2.71 -15.23
C LEU A 4 4.21 2.66 -13.96
N LEU A 5 3.24 1.76 -13.93
CA LEU A 5 2.51 1.40 -12.72
C LEU A 5 3.16 0.16 -12.13
N LEU A 6 3.66 0.29 -10.89
CA LEU A 6 4.22 -0.80 -10.10
C LEU A 6 3.20 -1.22 -9.04
N TYR A 7 2.64 -2.40 -9.19
CA TYR A 7 1.73 -3.00 -8.22
C TYR A 7 2.48 -3.84 -7.20
N GLY A 8 2.08 -3.77 -5.93
CA GLY A 8 2.62 -4.62 -4.87
C GLY A 8 1.60 -4.89 -3.76
N TYR A 9 1.76 -6.04 -3.09
CA TYR A 9 0.96 -6.42 -1.93
C TYR A 9 1.84 -6.81 -0.73
N GLY A 10 2.47 -7.98 -0.77
CA GLY A 10 3.54 -8.37 0.15
C GLY A 10 3.10 -8.73 1.57
N SER A 11 1.94 -9.37 1.75
CA SER A 11 1.46 -9.82 3.05
C SER A 11 0.70 -11.14 2.95
N TYR A 12 0.58 -11.85 4.07
CA TYR A 12 -0.21 -13.07 4.27
C TYR A 12 0.19 -14.24 3.36
N GLY A 13 1.37 -14.22 2.76
CA GLY A 13 1.76 -15.20 1.77
C GLY A 13 0.98 -15.12 0.46
N ASN A 14 0.26 -14.01 0.21
CA ASN A 14 -0.48 -13.84 -1.04
C ASN A 14 0.46 -13.66 -2.22
N SER A 15 0.45 -14.63 -3.14
CA SER A 15 1.23 -14.58 -4.38
C SER A 15 0.51 -13.79 -5.45
N MET A 16 1.20 -12.82 -6.04
CA MET A 16 0.69 -12.00 -7.13
C MET A 16 0.98 -12.68 -8.48
N TRP A 17 0.20 -13.69 -8.82
CA TRP A 17 0.38 -14.46 -10.05
C TRP A 17 0.11 -13.60 -11.30
N PRO A 18 0.87 -13.82 -12.38
CA PRO A 18 0.59 -13.20 -13.66
C PRO A 18 -0.74 -13.75 -14.21
N SER A 19 -1.72 -12.90 -14.30
CA SER A 19 -3.05 -13.22 -14.83
C SER A 19 -3.48 -12.18 -15.85
N PHE A 20 -4.30 -12.59 -16.80
CA PHE A 20 -4.94 -11.64 -17.71
C PHE A 20 -5.92 -10.75 -16.94
N SER A 21 -5.93 -9.46 -17.27
CA SER A 21 -6.90 -8.49 -16.74
C SER A 21 -7.28 -7.51 -17.84
N SER A 22 -8.56 -7.42 -18.16
CA SER A 22 -9.08 -6.47 -19.12
C SER A 22 -8.90 -5.01 -18.69
N THR A 23 -8.92 -4.75 -17.36
CA THR A 23 -8.71 -3.41 -16.83
C THR A 23 -7.30 -2.90 -17.06
N ARG A 24 -6.30 -3.79 -17.07
CA ARG A 24 -4.91 -3.43 -17.39
C ARG A 24 -4.73 -2.99 -18.84
N LEU A 25 -5.57 -3.48 -19.75
CA LEU A 25 -5.50 -3.05 -21.16
C LEU A 25 -5.75 -1.55 -21.30
N SER A 26 -6.59 -0.97 -20.46
CA SER A 26 -6.83 0.48 -20.43
C SER A 26 -5.54 1.28 -20.19
N LEU A 27 -4.67 0.80 -19.30
CA LEU A 27 -3.37 1.42 -19.02
C LEU A 27 -2.37 1.18 -20.14
N ILE A 28 -2.30 -0.06 -20.64
CA ILE A 28 -1.39 -0.46 -21.73
C ILE A 28 -1.69 0.33 -23.01
N ASN A 29 -2.97 0.52 -23.34
CA ASN A 29 -3.41 1.33 -24.48
C ASN A 29 -3.08 2.83 -24.35
N ARG A 30 -2.67 3.27 -23.17
CA ARG A 30 -2.18 4.62 -22.88
C ARG A 30 -0.66 4.67 -22.69
N ASP A 31 0.07 3.69 -23.20
CA ASP A 31 1.53 3.56 -23.11
C ASP A 31 2.08 3.52 -21.68
N ILE A 32 1.26 3.04 -20.71
CA ILE A 32 1.68 2.82 -19.33
C ILE A 32 2.11 1.36 -19.18
N ILE A 33 3.35 1.14 -18.76
CA ILE A 33 3.86 -0.19 -18.44
C ILE A 33 3.22 -0.66 -17.13
N TRP A 34 2.70 -1.89 -17.13
CA TRP A 34 2.29 -2.57 -15.89
C TRP A 34 3.42 -3.48 -15.40
N ALA A 35 3.81 -3.33 -14.15
CA ALA A 35 4.75 -4.23 -13.47
C ALA A 35 4.16 -4.68 -12.13
N THR A 36 4.46 -5.93 -11.76
CA THR A 36 4.07 -6.49 -10.46
C THR A 36 5.34 -6.86 -9.69
N ALA A 37 5.45 -6.36 -8.47
CA ALA A 37 6.57 -6.64 -7.60
C ALA A 37 6.31 -7.91 -6.76
N HIS A 38 7.06 -8.98 -7.00
CA HIS A 38 7.05 -10.22 -6.22
C HIS A 38 7.96 -10.08 -5.00
N ILE A 39 7.45 -9.46 -3.96
CA ILE A 39 8.20 -9.04 -2.78
C ILE A 39 8.00 -9.99 -1.60
N ARG A 40 8.95 -10.00 -0.66
CA ARG A 40 8.80 -10.78 0.58
C ARG A 40 7.53 -10.38 1.35
N GLY A 41 6.92 -11.37 2.01
CA GLY A 41 5.57 -11.28 2.56
C GLY A 41 4.51 -11.89 1.65
N GLY A 42 4.78 -11.99 0.31
CA GLY A 42 4.11 -12.93 -0.60
C GLY A 42 4.74 -14.32 -0.51
N MET A 43 4.25 -15.26 -1.32
CA MET A 43 4.72 -16.65 -1.34
C MET A 43 5.21 -17.08 -2.74
N GLU A 44 5.54 -16.13 -3.62
CA GLU A 44 5.96 -16.41 -5.01
C GLU A 44 7.24 -17.26 -5.08
N ARG A 45 8.06 -17.23 -4.03
CA ARG A 45 9.25 -18.05 -3.87
C ARG A 45 9.17 -19.05 -2.71
N GLY A 46 7.93 -19.41 -2.34
CA GLY A 46 7.63 -20.39 -1.30
C GLY A 46 7.56 -19.79 0.12
N MET A 47 7.37 -20.67 1.11
CA MET A 47 7.12 -20.34 2.52
C MET A 47 8.21 -19.45 3.14
N LYS A 48 9.48 -19.65 2.75
CA LYS A 48 10.59 -18.83 3.26
C LYS A 48 10.42 -17.37 2.86
N TRP A 49 9.96 -17.11 1.62
CA TRP A 49 9.72 -15.76 1.10
C TRP A 49 8.69 -14.99 1.92
N TRP A 50 7.60 -15.65 2.32
CA TRP A 50 6.62 -15.10 3.23
C TRP A 50 7.19 -14.84 4.62
N LYS A 51 7.82 -15.84 5.26
CA LYS A 51 8.37 -15.71 6.62
C LYS A 51 9.41 -14.59 6.74
N GLU A 52 10.16 -14.32 5.70
CA GLU A 52 11.12 -13.21 5.64
C GLU A 52 10.50 -11.83 5.39
N GLY A 53 9.17 -11.74 5.24
CA GLY A 53 8.42 -10.50 5.05
C GLY A 53 7.31 -10.26 6.08
N LYS A 54 7.30 -10.98 7.20
CA LYS A 54 6.30 -10.83 8.28
C LYS A 54 6.96 -10.59 9.64
N LEU A 55 6.16 -10.21 10.63
CA LEU A 55 6.62 -9.93 12.02
C LEU A 55 7.80 -8.95 12.02
N LEU A 56 8.86 -9.26 12.75
CA LEU A 56 10.07 -8.45 12.84
C LEU A 56 10.90 -8.38 11.52
N ASN A 57 10.41 -9.01 10.44
CA ASN A 57 10.99 -8.94 9.10
C ASN A 57 10.15 -8.09 8.13
N LYS A 58 9.04 -7.49 8.57
CA LYS A 58 8.08 -6.77 7.70
C LYS A 58 8.73 -5.68 6.85
N LYS A 59 9.73 -4.99 7.33
CA LYS A 59 10.45 -3.96 6.57
C LYS A 59 11.14 -4.50 5.31
N ASN A 60 11.44 -5.80 5.23
CA ASN A 60 11.97 -6.40 4.02
C ASN A 60 10.99 -6.27 2.84
N THR A 61 9.67 -6.33 3.09
CA THR A 61 8.63 -6.10 2.08
C THR A 61 8.79 -4.72 1.43
N PHE A 62 9.01 -3.69 2.25
CA PHE A 62 9.15 -2.31 1.78
C PHE A 62 10.44 -2.10 1.01
N GLN A 63 11.55 -2.65 1.52
CA GLN A 63 12.85 -2.58 0.85
C GLN A 63 12.88 -3.32 -0.48
N ASP A 64 12.21 -4.47 -0.57
CA ASP A 64 12.08 -5.22 -1.82
C ASP A 64 11.31 -4.40 -2.87
N TYR A 65 10.21 -3.74 -2.48
CA TYR A 65 9.43 -2.91 -3.40
C TYR A 65 10.25 -1.69 -3.91
N ILE A 66 10.96 -1.02 -3.01
CA ILE A 66 11.88 0.06 -3.38
C ILE A 66 12.97 -0.44 -4.32
N SER A 67 13.50 -1.63 -4.08
CA SER A 67 14.52 -2.26 -4.92
C SER A 67 13.97 -2.61 -6.30
N CYS A 68 12.73 -3.10 -6.41
CA CYS A 68 12.05 -3.30 -7.69
C CYS A 68 11.93 -1.99 -8.47
N ALA A 69 11.49 -0.90 -7.82
CA ALA A 69 11.40 0.42 -8.46
C ALA A 69 12.77 0.89 -8.99
N LYS A 70 13.82 0.77 -8.19
CA LYS A 70 15.19 1.13 -8.60
C LYS A 70 15.68 0.26 -9.76
N PHE A 71 15.46 -1.05 -9.70
CA PHE A 71 15.81 -1.97 -10.77
C PHE A 71 15.16 -1.59 -12.11
N LEU A 72 13.87 -1.23 -12.10
CA LEU A 72 13.16 -0.81 -13.31
C LEU A 72 13.72 0.50 -13.90
N ILE A 73 14.17 1.41 -13.04
CA ILE A 73 14.87 2.63 -13.45
C ILE A 73 16.25 2.28 -14.04
N ASP A 74 17.05 1.49 -13.37
CA ASP A 74 18.39 1.11 -13.78
C ASP A 74 18.39 0.35 -15.12
N LYS A 75 17.38 -0.50 -15.33
CA LYS A 75 17.14 -1.21 -16.60
C LYS A 75 16.49 -0.34 -17.69
N LYS A 76 16.23 0.94 -17.40
CA LYS A 76 15.67 1.92 -18.35
C LYS A 76 14.26 1.60 -18.87
N TYR A 77 13.48 0.80 -18.14
CA TYR A 77 12.04 0.63 -18.42
C TYR A 77 11.28 1.93 -18.15
N THR A 78 11.73 2.67 -17.14
CA THR A 78 11.15 3.94 -16.70
C THR A 78 12.25 4.86 -16.13
N SER A 79 11.87 5.95 -15.46
CA SER A 79 12.78 6.84 -14.75
C SER A 79 12.17 7.34 -13.44
N LYS A 80 12.96 7.98 -12.59
CA LYS A 80 12.44 8.68 -11.40
C LYS A 80 11.28 9.60 -11.78
N LYS A 81 10.28 9.70 -10.90
CA LYS A 81 9.07 10.50 -11.11
C LYS A 81 8.24 10.13 -12.34
N LYS A 82 8.37 8.89 -12.82
CA LYS A 82 7.49 8.26 -13.81
C LYS A 82 6.89 6.95 -13.33
N ILE A 83 7.21 6.53 -12.10
CA ILE A 83 6.62 5.35 -11.47
C ILE A 83 5.40 5.78 -10.67
N ILE A 84 4.28 5.09 -10.88
CA ILE A 84 3.09 5.17 -10.06
C ILE A 84 3.06 3.90 -9.21
N GLY A 85 3.17 4.04 -7.89
CA GLY A 85 3.00 2.92 -6.96
C GLY A 85 1.52 2.62 -6.74
N MET A 86 1.15 1.35 -6.68
CA MET A 86 -0.23 0.93 -6.40
C MET A 86 -0.28 -0.25 -5.45
N GLY A 87 -1.15 -0.17 -4.46
CA GLY A 87 -1.43 -1.27 -3.53
C GLY A 87 -2.70 -1.02 -2.72
N GLY A 88 -3.37 -2.09 -2.34
CA GLY A 88 -4.63 -2.01 -1.58
C GLY A 88 -4.56 -2.79 -0.26
N SER A 89 -5.36 -2.40 0.74
CA SER A 89 -5.42 -3.08 2.04
C SER A 89 -4.04 -3.14 2.71
N ALA A 90 -3.49 -4.33 2.97
CA ALA A 90 -2.09 -4.49 3.41
C ALA A 90 -1.07 -4.00 2.36
N GLY A 91 -1.42 -4.02 1.05
CA GLY A 91 -0.64 -3.33 0.02
C GLY A 91 -0.71 -1.80 0.14
N GLY A 92 -1.73 -1.27 0.78
CA GLY A 92 -1.81 0.14 1.16
C GLY A 92 -0.85 0.50 2.31
N LEU A 93 -0.66 -0.40 3.28
CA LEU A 93 0.42 -0.30 4.27
C LEU A 93 1.79 -0.21 3.57
N LEU A 94 2.04 -1.09 2.60
CA LEU A 94 3.25 -1.05 1.77
C LEU A 94 3.43 0.33 1.12
N MET A 95 2.39 0.85 0.45
CA MET A 95 2.46 2.15 -0.22
C MET A 95 2.74 3.30 0.75
N GLY A 96 2.07 3.30 1.90
CA GLY A 96 2.25 4.31 2.94
C GLY A 96 3.65 4.29 3.55
N ALA A 97 4.20 3.10 3.83
CA ALA A 97 5.56 2.96 4.35
C ALA A 97 6.62 3.41 3.31
N VAL A 98 6.43 2.99 2.05
CA VAL A 98 7.36 3.31 0.96
C VAL A 98 7.36 4.80 0.63
N VAL A 99 6.19 5.46 0.61
CA VAL A 99 6.11 6.89 0.31
C VAL A 99 6.72 7.75 1.42
N ASN A 100 6.65 7.31 2.67
CA ASN A 100 7.33 7.97 3.79
C ASN A 100 8.85 7.83 3.75
N GLU A 101 9.37 6.77 3.09
CA GLU A 101 10.80 6.48 3.03
C GLU A 101 11.46 7.04 1.75
N LYS A 102 10.81 6.89 0.61
CA LYS A 102 11.37 7.24 -0.72
C LYS A 102 10.37 7.94 -1.63
N PRO A 103 9.82 9.09 -1.22
CA PRO A 103 8.82 9.81 -2.02
C PRO A 103 9.36 10.26 -3.38
N ASP A 104 10.66 10.52 -3.47
CA ASP A 104 11.34 11.06 -4.66
C ASP A 104 11.43 10.08 -5.84
N LEU A 105 11.16 8.80 -5.63
CA LEU A 105 11.14 7.79 -6.69
C LEU A 105 9.88 7.87 -7.55
N PHE A 106 8.77 8.32 -6.98
CA PHE A 106 7.43 8.15 -7.54
C PHE A 106 6.86 9.45 -8.14
N LEU A 107 6.09 9.30 -9.21
CA LEU A 107 5.20 10.31 -9.76
C LEU A 107 3.93 10.42 -8.92
N GLY A 108 3.44 9.28 -8.45
CA GLY A 108 2.24 9.18 -7.65
C GLY A 108 2.10 7.85 -6.94
N MET A 109 1.15 7.81 -5.99
CA MET A 109 0.73 6.63 -5.25
C MET A 109 -0.78 6.47 -5.34
N ILE A 110 -1.24 5.25 -5.61
CA ILE A 110 -2.64 4.84 -5.52
C ILE A 110 -2.76 3.87 -4.35
N MET A 111 -3.51 4.28 -3.34
CA MET A 111 -3.70 3.54 -2.10
C MET A 111 -5.19 3.18 -1.96
N ALA A 112 -5.55 1.94 -2.28
CA ALA A 112 -6.93 1.48 -2.20
C ALA A 112 -7.23 0.87 -0.83
N VAL A 113 -8.24 1.39 -0.12
CA VAL A 113 -8.65 0.93 1.22
C VAL A 113 -7.45 0.62 2.14
N PRO A 114 -6.49 1.56 2.28
CA PRO A 114 -5.15 1.27 2.77
C PRO A 114 -5.09 1.09 4.29
N PHE A 115 -4.40 0.06 4.74
CA PHE A 115 -4.09 -0.21 6.15
C PHE A 115 -2.94 0.68 6.63
N VAL A 116 -3.24 1.95 6.93
CA VAL A 116 -2.23 3.00 7.17
C VAL A 116 -2.08 3.44 8.63
N ASP A 117 -3.01 3.09 9.50
CA ASP A 117 -2.90 3.30 10.96
C ASP A 117 -2.69 1.97 11.70
N SER A 118 -1.77 1.16 11.18
CA SER A 118 -1.54 -0.22 11.59
C SER A 118 -1.17 -0.37 13.08
N LEU A 119 -0.57 0.63 13.70
CA LEU A 119 -0.25 0.56 15.13
C LEU A 119 -1.50 0.72 16.00
N THR A 120 -2.32 1.75 15.75
CA THR A 120 -3.54 1.99 16.54
C THR A 120 -4.50 0.81 16.41
N THR A 121 -4.69 0.30 15.19
CA THR A 121 -5.51 -0.88 14.93
C THR A 121 -4.97 -2.11 15.65
N ASN A 122 -3.66 -2.35 15.65
CA ASN A 122 -3.04 -3.49 16.34
C ASN A 122 -3.19 -3.42 17.88
N LEU A 123 -3.32 -2.22 18.45
CA LEU A 123 -3.55 -2.03 19.88
C LEU A 123 -5.01 -2.25 20.30
N ASP A 124 -5.95 -2.21 19.38
CA ASP A 124 -7.39 -2.39 19.64
C ASP A 124 -7.85 -3.82 19.34
N HIS A 125 -7.86 -4.66 20.36
CA HIS A 125 -8.29 -6.07 20.26
C HIS A 125 -9.81 -6.24 20.08
N SER A 126 -10.59 -5.17 20.13
CA SER A 126 -12.05 -5.24 19.87
C SER A 126 -12.37 -5.26 18.38
N LEU A 127 -11.41 -4.87 17.53
CA LEU A 127 -11.60 -4.87 16.09
C LEU A 127 -11.56 -6.28 15.51
N PRO A 128 -12.41 -6.59 14.51
CA PRO A 128 -12.65 -7.97 14.07
C PRO A 128 -11.41 -8.72 13.57
N LEU A 129 -10.45 -8.03 12.93
CA LEU A 129 -9.28 -8.66 12.33
C LEU A 129 -8.04 -8.64 13.22
N THR A 130 -7.96 -7.76 14.23
CA THR A 130 -6.72 -7.47 14.96
C THR A 130 -6.05 -8.72 15.52
N ILE A 131 -6.81 -9.56 16.23
CA ILE A 131 -6.26 -10.78 16.83
C ILE A 131 -5.77 -11.78 15.77
N GLY A 132 -6.52 -11.92 14.68
CA GLY A 132 -6.15 -12.80 13.56
C GLY A 132 -4.90 -12.36 12.80
N GLU A 133 -4.52 -11.08 12.94
CA GLU A 133 -3.36 -10.52 12.25
C GLU A 133 -2.06 -10.56 13.05
N PHE A 134 -2.10 -11.03 14.29
CA PHE A 134 -0.89 -11.13 15.13
C PHE A 134 0.18 -12.05 14.54
N ASP A 135 -0.22 -13.07 13.78
CA ASP A 135 0.73 -13.94 13.08
C ASP A 135 1.46 -13.23 11.92
N GLU A 136 0.85 -12.20 11.33
CA GLU A 136 1.47 -11.44 10.24
C GLU A 136 2.26 -10.24 10.75
N PHE A 137 1.69 -9.45 11.67
CA PHE A 137 2.30 -8.17 12.09
C PHE A 137 2.86 -8.18 13.51
N GLY A 138 2.42 -9.12 14.37
CA GLY A 138 2.76 -9.17 15.79
C GLY A 138 1.68 -8.56 16.69
N ASN A 139 1.87 -8.70 18.02
CA ASN A 139 0.97 -8.16 19.03
C ASN A 139 1.66 -7.00 19.78
N ALA A 140 1.36 -5.77 19.36
CA ALA A 140 1.95 -4.57 19.92
C ALA A 140 1.46 -4.27 21.35
N LYS A 141 0.28 -4.76 21.73
CA LYS A 141 -0.31 -4.50 23.05
C LYS A 141 0.39 -5.27 24.16
N GLU A 142 0.82 -6.50 23.88
CA GLU A 142 1.40 -7.41 24.86
C GLU A 142 2.92 -7.59 24.72
N ASN A 143 3.49 -7.14 23.59
CA ASN A 143 4.91 -7.29 23.32
C ASN A 143 5.54 -5.96 22.89
N LYS A 144 6.43 -5.44 23.74
CA LYS A 144 7.12 -4.16 23.52
C LYS A 144 7.96 -4.16 22.25
N GLU A 145 8.63 -5.27 21.92
CA GLU A 145 9.44 -5.38 20.71
C GLU A 145 8.57 -5.27 19.45
N HIS A 146 7.40 -5.93 19.45
CA HIS A 146 6.42 -5.80 18.36
C HIS A 146 5.89 -4.36 18.26
N PHE A 147 5.59 -3.72 19.39
CA PHE A 147 5.16 -2.31 19.41
C PHE A 147 6.20 -1.39 18.77
N GLU A 148 7.44 -1.45 19.24
CA GLU A 148 8.53 -0.61 18.74
C GLU A 148 8.78 -0.86 17.25
N TYR A 149 8.72 -2.13 16.83
CA TYR A 149 8.92 -2.48 15.44
C TYR A 149 7.79 -1.98 14.55
N ILE A 150 6.52 -2.19 14.90
CA ILE A 150 5.37 -1.67 14.15
C ILE A 150 5.39 -0.14 14.12
N TYR A 151 5.62 0.52 15.25
CA TYR A 151 5.74 1.97 15.34
C TYR A 151 6.79 2.52 14.36
N SER A 152 7.89 1.79 14.18
CA SER A 152 8.99 2.22 13.31
C SER A 152 8.69 2.23 11.82
N TYR A 153 7.57 1.65 11.38
CA TYR A 153 7.15 1.65 9.98
C TYR A 153 5.69 2.04 9.74
N ALA A 154 4.84 2.06 10.77
CA ALA A 154 3.42 2.38 10.66
C ALA A 154 3.22 3.70 9.90
N PRO A 155 2.53 3.71 8.75
CA PRO A 155 2.51 4.87 7.87
C PRO A 155 2.03 6.15 8.55
N TYR A 156 0.92 6.08 9.29
CA TYR A 156 0.36 7.22 10.01
C TYR A 156 1.36 7.84 11.00
N ASN A 157 2.10 7.01 11.72
CA ASN A 157 3.06 7.45 12.74
C ASN A 157 4.32 8.06 12.13
N ASN A 158 4.66 7.68 10.91
CA ASN A 158 5.91 8.06 10.23
C ASN A 158 5.74 9.12 9.14
N ILE A 159 4.59 9.81 9.07
CA ILE A 159 4.43 11.00 8.22
C ILE A 159 5.39 12.08 8.70
N LYS A 160 6.13 12.67 7.75
CA LYS A 160 7.14 13.71 7.99
C LYS A 160 6.77 14.98 7.26
N LYS A 161 7.31 16.11 7.73
CA LYS A 161 7.23 17.37 7.01
C LYS A 161 8.22 17.35 5.84
N MET A 162 7.72 17.02 4.64
CA MET A 162 8.51 16.88 3.42
C MET A 162 7.62 16.91 2.17
N ASP A 163 8.26 16.91 0.99
CA ASP A 163 7.57 16.78 -0.28
C ASP A 163 7.12 15.33 -0.52
N TYR A 164 5.85 15.16 -0.89
CA TYR A 164 5.22 13.90 -1.28
C TYR A 164 4.87 13.92 -2.77
N PRO A 165 4.82 12.75 -3.45
CA PRO A 165 4.30 12.67 -4.82
C PRO A 165 2.79 12.93 -4.85
N ASN A 166 2.17 12.90 -6.03
CA ASN A 166 0.70 12.87 -6.11
C ASN A 166 0.16 11.62 -5.41
N ILE A 167 -0.89 11.75 -4.61
CA ILE A 167 -1.48 10.63 -3.87
C ILE A 167 -2.97 10.59 -4.09
N LEU A 168 -3.47 9.43 -4.52
CA LEU A 168 -4.89 9.09 -4.54
C LEU A 168 -5.15 8.00 -3.51
N ILE A 169 -6.03 8.30 -2.58
CA ILE A 169 -6.49 7.35 -1.56
C ILE A 169 -7.97 7.07 -1.82
N THR A 170 -8.35 5.81 -1.84
CA THR A 170 -9.77 5.42 -1.89
C THR A 170 -10.14 4.69 -0.60
N THR A 171 -11.34 4.91 -0.12
CA THR A 171 -11.90 4.21 1.05
C THR A 171 -13.39 3.99 0.89
N SER A 172 -13.98 3.16 1.73
CA SER A 172 -15.41 2.84 1.71
C SER A 172 -16.00 2.95 3.10
N LEU A 173 -17.14 3.61 3.23
CA LEU A 173 -17.78 3.87 4.52
C LEU A 173 -18.16 2.58 5.28
N SER A 174 -18.58 1.55 4.55
CA SER A 174 -18.96 0.25 5.11
C SER A 174 -17.81 -0.79 5.07
N ASP A 175 -16.57 -0.34 4.99
CA ASP A 175 -15.41 -1.22 5.08
C ASP A 175 -15.29 -1.77 6.52
N ASN A 176 -15.39 -3.09 6.64
CA ASN A 176 -15.33 -3.80 7.93
C ASN A 176 -13.97 -4.50 8.15
N ARG A 177 -12.99 -4.31 7.27
CA ARG A 177 -11.63 -4.86 7.39
C ARG A 177 -10.63 -3.77 7.74
N VAL A 178 -10.60 -2.70 6.93
CA VAL A 178 -9.83 -1.50 7.20
C VAL A 178 -10.82 -0.37 7.36
N LEU A 179 -11.04 0.05 8.58
CA LEU A 179 -12.04 1.09 8.89
C LEU A 179 -11.72 2.37 8.14
N PHE A 180 -12.76 3.04 7.65
CA PHE A 180 -12.64 4.25 6.81
C PHE A 180 -11.92 5.41 7.52
N ASP A 181 -11.88 5.41 8.84
CA ASP A 181 -11.21 6.44 9.63
C ASP A 181 -9.67 6.39 9.49
N GLU A 182 -9.06 5.21 9.22
CA GLU A 182 -7.62 5.10 9.00
C GLU A 182 -7.15 5.93 7.79
N PRO A 183 -7.69 5.74 6.57
CA PRO A 183 -7.34 6.58 5.42
C PRO A 183 -7.72 8.05 5.61
N LEU A 184 -8.81 8.35 6.31
CA LEU A 184 -9.22 9.72 6.66
C LEU A 184 -8.18 10.43 7.52
N LYS A 185 -7.79 9.83 8.65
CA LYS A 185 -6.76 10.36 9.55
C LYS A 185 -5.42 10.52 8.84
N PHE A 186 -5.02 9.52 8.07
CA PHE A 186 -3.79 9.55 7.30
C PHE A 186 -3.79 10.71 6.30
N THR A 187 -4.87 10.90 5.56
CA THR A 187 -5.02 12.00 4.60
C THR A 187 -4.95 13.36 5.28
N ALA A 188 -5.66 13.53 6.41
CA ALA A 188 -5.64 14.78 7.18
C ALA A 188 -4.22 15.12 7.65
N LYS A 189 -3.53 14.15 8.26
CA LYS A 189 -2.15 14.33 8.73
C LYS A 189 -1.16 14.60 7.60
N LEU A 190 -1.33 13.97 6.43
CA LEU A 190 -0.53 14.28 5.24
C LEU A 190 -0.73 15.73 4.78
N ARG A 191 -1.98 16.22 4.74
CA ARG A 191 -2.27 17.61 4.36
C ARG A 191 -1.55 18.63 5.24
N ASP A 192 -1.46 18.35 6.54
CA ASP A 192 -0.79 19.23 7.50
C ASP A 192 0.74 19.19 7.39
N ASN A 193 1.29 18.11 6.83
CA ASN A 193 2.74 17.88 6.83
C ASN A 193 3.41 17.99 5.46
N LYS A 194 2.67 17.80 4.35
CA LYS A 194 3.27 17.92 3.02
C LYS A 194 3.70 19.37 2.73
N THR A 195 4.87 19.54 2.11
CA THR A 195 5.46 20.85 1.79
C THR A 195 5.37 21.22 0.31
N ASP A 196 4.90 20.29 -0.51
CA ASP A 196 4.72 20.40 -1.96
C ASP A 196 3.30 20.86 -2.34
N ASN A 197 3.09 21.08 -3.65
CA ASN A 197 1.78 21.40 -4.25
C ASN A 197 1.18 20.23 -5.04
N ASN A 198 1.70 19.00 -4.89
CA ASN A 198 1.19 17.82 -5.56
C ASN A 198 -0.21 17.47 -5.06
N LEU A 199 -0.99 16.79 -5.89
CA LEU A 199 -2.36 16.39 -5.55
C LEU A 199 -2.37 15.40 -4.38
N LEU A 200 -3.28 15.63 -3.45
CA LEU A 200 -3.65 14.68 -2.39
C LEU A 200 -5.16 14.56 -2.38
N LEU A 201 -5.66 13.47 -2.94
CA LEU A 201 -7.08 13.20 -3.11
C LEU A 201 -7.51 12.04 -2.24
N LEU A 202 -8.67 12.18 -1.61
CA LEU A 202 -9.37 11.11 -0.90
C LEU A 202 -10.75 10.94 -1.54
N LYS A 203 -11.02 9.74 -2.07
CA LYS A 203 -12.33 9.33 -2.57
C LYS A 203 -12.95 8.36 -1.58
N THR A 204 -14.14 8.68 -1.08
CA THR A 204 -14.90 7.81 -0.17
C THR A 204 -16.14 7.28 -0.87
N GLU A 205 -16.25 5.96 -0.98
CA GLU A 205 -17.42 5.29 -1.49
C GLU A 205 -18.44 5.09 -0.33
N MET A 206 -19.60 5.71 -0.47
CA MET A 206 -20.59 5.74 0.63
C MET A 206 -21.35 4.42 0.79
N ASN A 207 -21.48 3.63 -0.28
CA ASN A 207 -22.30 2.41 -0.33
C ASN A 207 -21.48 1.18 -0.71
N ALA A 208 -20.22 1.13 -0.32
CA ALA A 208 -19.32 0.01 -0.62
C ALA A 208 -18.61 -0.51 0.62
N GLY A 209 -18.18 -1.76 0.58
CA GLY A 209 -17.31 -2.38 1.58
C GLY A 209 -15.85 -2.44 1.10
N HIS A 210 -15.06 -3.34 1.72
CA HIS A 210 -13.63 -3.47 1.44
C HIS A 210 -13.28 -3.79 -0.03
N GLY A 211 -14.15 -4.48 -0.74
CA GLY A 211 -13.95 -4.85 -2.15
C GLY A 211 -14.43 -3.80 -3.16
N GLY A 212 -14.77 -2.59 -2.72
CA GLY A 212 -15.34 -1.58 -3.61
C GLY A 212 -16.82 -1.79 -3.94
N LYS A 213 -17.31 -1.16 -4.99
CA LYS A 213 -18.69 -1.32 -5.44
C LYS A 213 -18.91 -2.72 -6.01
N SER A 214 -19.99 -3.36 -5.59
CA SER A 214 -20.44 -4.63 -6.15
C SER A 214 -21.31 -4.41 -7.40
N GLY A 215 -21.33 -5.40 -8.29
CA GLY A 215 -22.17 -5.37 -9.48
C GLY A 215 -21.38 -5.31 -10.79
N ARG A 216 -22.10 -5.49 -11.90
CA ARG A 216 -21.50 -5.61 -13.24
C ARG A 216 -20.72 -4.36 -13.66
N ASP A 217 -21.19 -3.19 -13.26
CA ASP A 217 -20.63 -1.90 -13.67
C ASP A 217 -19.69 -1.29 -12.61
N GLY A 218 -19.62 -1.87 -11.41
CA GLY A 218 -18.77 -1.37 -10.32
C GLY A 218 -17.29 -1.28 -10.69
N ILE A 219 -16.77 -2.27 -11.43
CA ILE A 219 -15.39 -2.28 -11.92
C ILE A 219 -15.13 -1.16 -12.93
N ILE A 220 -16.13 -0.78 -13.74
CA ILE A 220 -15.99 0.27 -14.76
C ILE A 220 -15.89 1.65 -14.11
N GLU A 221 -16.58 1.88 -13.00
CA GLU A 221 -16.54 3.14 -12.27
C GLU A 221 -15.22 3.36 -11.50
N GLU A 222 -14.42 2.31 -11.32
CA GLU A 222 -13.13 2.37 -10.63
C GLU A 222 -11.94 2.60 -11.59
N ILE A 223 -12.16 2.52 -12.91
CA ILE A 223 -11.15 2.73 -13.95
C ILE A 223 -11.15 4.20 -14.40
#